data_7d0823ca84120f2a2e308623d8958609
#
_entry.id   7d0823ca84120f2a2e308623d8958609
#
_cell.length_a   1.000
_cell.length_b   1.000
_cell.length_c   1.000
_cell.angle_alpha   90.00
_cell.angle_beta   90.00
_cell.angle_gamma   90.00
#
_symmetry.space_group_name_H-M   'P 1'
#
loop_
_entity.id
_entity.type
_entity.pdbx_description
1 polymer ?
#
loop_
_entity_poly.entity_id
_entity_poly.type
_entity_poly.pdbx_seq_one_letter_code
_entity_poly.pdbx_strand_id
1 'polypeptide(L)'
;MRVLTVAAHRAVATLALAATLAGCALVTPRPAPDPARLRIADLLLIGFTGTQVAGNEEVRRLVCDVKVGGLLLFERYTSGQPRNMVSQEQVATLTRDLQALAMRCAGRPLFIAADAEGGRVMRLSPRLGYPATRPAQELGERDDPAFTRAEARRMGAMLREAGINWNLAPVVDVAVNPANPAVVALGRTYSADPAKVAAHAEAFVQGMHDEGVLTALKHFPGHGSSRSDSHHGFTDVTDTARLSVELRPYRILIADHMADSVMTAHVFNRGLDPWDPATLSRYTVHRLLRGWLHYRGVAVSDDLLMGAIAQHYGLEDAAVRALDAGVDVLLISQNMGRVDDRAAERVVAAITRAIGEGRLSESQIIAAVHRVDTLRARLGSGLAFRHFPG
;
A
#
# COMPACT_ATOMS: atom_id res chain seq x y z
N MET A 1 59.72 -62.11 -52.98
CA MET A 1 61.01 -62.00 -52.24
C MET A 1 60.76 -61.13 -51.03
N ARG A 2 61.12 -61.63 -49.87
CA ARG A 2 61.14 -61.07 -48.53
C ARG A 2 59.82 -60.64 -47.89
N VAL A 3 59.31 -61.56 -47.09
CA VAL A 3 58.32 -61.51 -46.02
C VAL A 3 58.92 -60.66 -44.87
N LEU A 4 58.16 -59.71 -44.32
CA LEU A 4 58.44 -59.13 -43.00
C LEU A 4 57.21 -59.21 -42.18
N THR A 5 57.24 -60.10 -41.21
CA THR A 5 56.27 -60.32 -40.11
C THR A 5 56.39 -59.15 -39.14
N VAL A 6 55.25 -58.54 -38.80
CA VAL A 6 55.11 -57.62 -37.67
C VAL A 6 54.20 -58.25 -36.63
N ALA A 7 54.78 -58.44 -35.45
CA ALA A 7 54.08 -59.02 -34.30
C ALA A 7 53.14 -57.98 -33.66
N ALA A 8 51.91 -58.42 -33.42
CA ALA A 8 50.95 -57.61 -32.70
C ALA A 8 51.12 -57.75 -31.16
N HIS A 9 51.42 -56.68 -30.50
CA HIS A 9 51.36 -56.58 -29.03
C HIS A 9 49.95 -56.14 -28.61
N ARG A 10 49.26 -57.02 -27.92
CA ARG A 10 47.99 -56.67 -27.26
C ARG A 10 48.34 -55.98 -25.93
N ALA A 11 48.05 -54.68 -25.82
CA ALA A 11 48.04 -53.97 -24.57
C ALA A 11 46.63 -54.08 -24.00
N VAL A 12 46.47 -54.70 -22.83
CA VAL A 12 45.25 -54.74 -22.01
C VAL A 12 45.19 -53.43 -21.23
N ALA A 13 44.32 -52.55 -21.63
CA ALA A 13 44.03 -51.34 -20.85
C ALA A 13 42.93 -51.67 -19.81
N THR A 14 43.30 -51.71 -18.55
CA THR A 14 42.37 -51.80 -17.40
C THR A 14 41.76 -50.44 -17.18
N LEU A 15 40.48 -50.30 -17.51
CA LEU A 15 39.68 -49.10 -17.17
C LEU A 15 39.32 -49.15 -15.68
N ALA A 16 39.91 -48.29 -14.85
CA ALA A 16 39.46 -48.07 -13.49
C ALA A 16 38.25 -47.13 -13.52
N LEU A 17 37.06 -47.71 -13.20
CA LEU A 17 35.81 -46.95 -13.06
C LEU A 17 35.84 -46.24 -11.70
N ALA A 18 36.18 -44.95 -11.66
CA ALA A 18 36.07 -44.12 -10.48
C ALA A 18 34.58 -43.76 -10.31
N ALA A 19 33.92 -44.43 -9.35
CA ALA A 19 32.58 -44.08 -8.91
C ALA A 19 32.64 -42.75 -8.13
N THR A 20 32.28 -41.65 -8.76
CA THR A 20 31.99 -40.37 -8.06
C THR A 20 30.69 -40.52 -7.29
N LEU A 21 30.79 -40.75 -5.98
CA LEU A 21 29.69 -40.59 -5.04
C LEU A 21 29.32 -39.12 -5.05
N ALA A 22 28.33 -38.73 -5.83
CA ALA A 22 27.64 -37.47 -5.69
C ALA A 22 26.97 -37.43 -4.32
N GLY A 23 27.61 -36.80 -3.37
CA GLY A 23 27.03 -36.52 -2.08
C GLY A 23 25.79 -35.66 -2.26
N CYS A 24 24.61 -36.26 -2.14
CA CYS A 24 23.40 -35.52 -1.86
C CYS A 24 23.60 -34.77 -0.55
N ALA A 25 24.03 -33.49 -0.65
CA ALA A 25 23.96 -32.59 0.48
C ALA A 25 22.48 -32.57 0.93
N LEU A 26 22.20 -33.18 2.07
CA LEU A 26 20.92 -33.05 2.74
C LEU A 26 20.74 -31.54 2.99
N VAL A 27 19.94 -30.90 2.15
CA VAL A 27 19.49 -29.53 2.38
C VAL A 27 18.66 -29.63 3.66
N THR A 28 19.27 -29.31 4.80
CA THR A 28 18.53 -29.18 6.05
C THR A 28 17.45 -28.13 5.83
N PRO A 29 16.17 -28.43 6.09
CA PRO A 29 15.12 -27.44 5.97
C PRO A 29 15.50 -26.21 6.81
N ARG A 30 15.51 -25.05 6.17
CA ARG A 30 15.74 -23.81 6.89
C ARG A 30 14.67 -23.69 7.97
N PRO A 31 14.98 -23.37 9.23
CA PRO A 31 13.96 -23.20 10.25
C PRO A 31 12.97 -22.14 9.77
N ALA A 32 11.67 -22.37 10.01
CA ALA A 32 10.64 -21.41 9.63
C ALA A 32 10.97 -20.03 10.26
N PRO A 33 10.86 -18.95 9.50
CA PRO A 33 11.14 -17.63 10.05
C PRO A 33 10.15 -17.30 11.17
N ASP A 34 10.63 -16.63 12.21
CA ASP A 34 9.78 -16.13 13.29
C ASP A 34 9.08 -14.84 12.83
N PRO A 35 7.74 -14.86 12.62
CA PRO A 35 7.00 -13.70 12.16
C PRO A 35 7.01 -12.54 13.15
N ALA A 36 7.12 -12.82 14.46
CA ALA A 36 7.21 -11.80 15.50
C ALA A 36 8.57 -11.09 15.46
N ARG A 37 9.66 -11.83 15.26
CA ARG A 37 11.00 -11.26 15.07
C ARG A 37 11.07 -10.37 13.82
N LEU A 38 10.46 -10.81 12.73
CA LEU A 38 10.42 -10.06 11.49
C LEU A 38 9.37 -8.94 11.47
N ARG A 39 8.49 -8.93 12.48
CA ARG A 39 7.43 -7.92 12.60
C ARG A 39 6.52 -7.85 11.36
N ILE A 40 6.21 -9.01 10.76
CA ILE A 40 5.42 -9.10 9.52
C ILE A 40 4.07 -8.38 9.66
N ALA A 41 3.41 -8.50 10.81
CA ALA A 41 2.13 -7.86 11.06
C ALA A 41 2.19 -6.32 11.06
N ASP A 42 3.36 -5.72 11.25
CA ASP A 42 3.55 -4.27 11.13
C ASP A 42 3.28 -3.74 9.71
N LEU A 43 3.33 -4.62 8.72
CA LEU A 43 3.07 -4.32 7.32
C LEU A 43 1.57 -4.37 6.97
N LEU A 44 0.69 -4.58 7.97
CA LEU A 44 -0.75 -4.65 7.75
C LEU A 44 -1.44 -3.37 8.19
N LEU A 45 -2.22 -2.78 7.27
CA LEU A 45 -3.22 -1.74 7.52
C LEU A 45 -4.59 -2.38 7.33
N ILE A 46 -5.29 -2.68 8.44
CA ILE A 46 -6.49 -3.52 8.39
C ILE A 46 -7.72 -2.83 8.97
N GLY A 47 -8.86 -3.03 8.34
CA GLY A 47 -10.16 -2.63 8.88
C GLY A 47 -10.65 -3.58 9.97
N PHE A 48 -11.51 -3.09 10.84
CA PHE A 48 -12.11 -3.85 11.94
C PHE A 48 -13.58 -3.46 12.13
N THR A 49 -14.27 -4.16 13.02
CA THR A 49 -15.70 -3.93 13.33
C THR A 49 -15.85 -3.28 14.69
N GLY A 50 -16.79 -2.35 14.81
CA GLY A 50 -17.21 -1.75 16.09
C GLY A 50 -16.70 -0.33 16.30
N THR A 51 -17.35 0.33 17.28
CA THR A 51 -17.21 1.77 17.56
C THR A 51 -16.48 2.08 18.86
N GLN A 52 -16.02 1.06 19.58
CA GLN A 52 -15.30 1.19 20.86
C GLN A 52 -14.27 0.07 21.03
N VAL A 53 -13.28 0.30 21.88
CA VAL A 53 -12.21 -0.68 22.23
C VAL A 53 -12.68 -1.60 23.36
N ALA A 54 -13.39 -1.06 24.35
CA ALA A 54 -13.87 -1.84 25.50
C ALA A 54 -14.77 -2.99 25.06
N GLY A 55 -14.44 -4.22 25.44
CA GLY A 55 -15.20 -5.42 25.09
C GLY A 55 -15.06 -5.86 23.61
N ASN A 56 -14.22 -5.21 22.81
CA ASN A 56 -13.98 -5.57 21.42
C ASN A 56 -12.81 -6.57 21.29
N GLU A 57 -13.16 -7.86 21.24
CA GLU A 57 -12.15 -8.93 21.15
C GLU A 57 -11.39 -8.93 19.81
N GLU A 58 -12.03 -8.50 18.72
CA GLU A 58 -11.35 -8.35 17.42
C GLU A 58 -10.24 -7.30 17.52
N VAL A 59 -10.55 -6.11 18.05
CA VAL A 59 -9.57 -5.04 18.25
C VAL A 59 -8.44 -5.49 19.19
N ARG A 60 -8.79 -6.12 20.33
CA ARG A 60 -7.79 -6.63 21.26
C ARG A 60 -6.83 -7.60 20.56
N ARG A 61 -7.36 -8.56 19.81
CA ARG A 61 -6.57 -9.55 19.05
C ARG A 61 -5.68 -8.89 18.02
N LEU A 62 -6.22 -8.01 17.19
CA LEU A 62 -5.44 -7.32 16.15
C LEU A 62 -4.28 -6.51 16.75
N VAL A 63 -4.54 -5.78 17.83
CA VAL A 63 -3.56 -4.84 18.40
C VAL A 63 -2.59 -5.53 19.37
N CYS A 64 -3.05 -6.48 20.20
CA CYS A 64 -2.23 -7.09 21.25
C CYS A 64 -1.59 -8.40 20.83
N ASP A 65 -2.35 -9.28 20.15
CA ASP A 65 -1.88 -10.61 19.82
C ASP A 65 -1.15 -10.62 18.46
N VAL A 66 -1.80 -10.11 17.41
CA VAL A 66 -1.23 -10.01 16.06
C VAL A 66 -0.23 -8.85 15.96
N LYS A 67 -0.51 -7.72 16.61
CA LYS A 67 0.29 -6.48 16.63
C LYS A 67 0.40 -5.84 15.24
N VAL A 68 -0.74 -5.63 14.59
CA VAL A 68 -0.81 -4.97 13.28
C VAL A 68 -0.20 -3.56 13.31
N GLY A 69 0.31 -3.10 12.15
CA GLY A 69 0.94 -1.79 12.01
C GLY A 69 -0.04 -0.62 12.02
N GLY A 70 -1.26 -0.86 11.55
CA GLY A 70 -2.29 0.18 11.48
C GLY A 70 -3.70 -0.35 11.37
N LEU A 71 -4.64 0.54 11.66
CA LEU A 71 -6.08 0.28 11.55
C LEU A 71 -6.72 1.30 10.62
N LEU A 72 -7.67 0.83 9.79
CA LEU A 72 -8.40 1.62 8.82
C LEU A 72 -9.83 1.86 9.30
N LEU A 73 -10.25 3.11 9.31
CA LEU A 73 -11.58 3.53 9.77
C LEU A 73 -12.51 3.84 8.60
N PHE A 74 -13.75 3.38 8.72
CA PHE A 74 -14.83 3.69 7.80
C PHE A 74 -16.06 4.23 8.54
N GLU A 75 -16.75 5.19 7.94
CA GLU A 75 -18.06 5.62 8.42
C GLU A 75 -19.08 4.46 8.30
N ARG A 76 -19.10 3.81 7.12
CA ARG A 76 -20.09 2.78 6.80
C ARG A 76 -19.47 1.61 6.05
N TYR A 77 -20.11 0.47 6.15
CA TYR A 77 -19.92 -0.63 5.21
C TYR A 77 -20.46 -0.26 3.82
N THR A 78 -20.05 -0.98 2.80
CA THR A 78 -20.64 -0.86 1.45
C THR A 78 -22.16 -1.14 1.45
N SER A 79 -22.66 -1.90 2.42
CA SER A 79 -24.09 -2.12 2.65
C SER A 79 -24.85 -0.88 3.20
N GLY A 80 -24.12 0.19 3.56
CA GLY A 80 -24.67 1.41 4.13
C GLY A 80 -24.85 1.41 5.65
N GLN A 81 -24.63 0.28 6.34
CA GLN A 81 -24.68 0.21 7.81
C GLN A 81 -23.48 0.96 8.45
N PRO A 82 -23.66 1.62 9.61
CA PRO A 82 -22.56 2.22 10.37
C PRO A 82 -21.47 1.19 10.69
N ARG A 83 -20.19 1.63 10.72
CA ARG A 83 -19.09 0.72 11.02
C ARG A 83 -18.25 1.18 12.22
N ASN A 84 -17.34 2.13 12.01
CA ASN A 84 -16.43 2.56 13.09
C ASN A 84 -16.77 3.94 13.63
N MET A 85 -17.50 4.76 12.85
CA MET A 85 -17.72 6.18 13.13
C MET A 85 -19.22 6.47 13.25
N VAL A 86 -19.62 7.10 14.35
CA VAL A 86 -21.02 7.51 14.61
C VAL A 86 -21.15 8.97 15.06
N SER A 87 -20.09 9.58 15.62
CA SER A 87 -20.02 11.00 15.96
C SER A 87 -18.56 11.45 16.10
N GLN A 88 -18.30 12.76 16.14
CA GLN A 88 -16.96 13.32 16.36
C GLN A 88 -16.36 12.84 17.68
N GLU A 89 -17.11 12.97 18.77
CA GLU A 89 -16.66 12.60 20.11
C GLU A 89 -16.36 11.10 20.22
N GLN A 90 -17.21 10.26 19.60
CA GLN A 90 -17.01 8.80 19.60
C GLN A 90 -15.73 8.45 18.83
N VAL A 91 -15.49 9.04 17.65
CA VAL A 91 -14.27 8.78 16.85
C VAL A 91 -13.03 9.17 17.63
N ALA A 92 -12.98 10.35 18.23
CA ALA A 92 -11.87 10.80 19.05
C ALA A 92 -11.61 9.90 20.27
N THR A 93 -12.67 9.37 20.89
CA THR A 93 -12.56 8.41 21.99
C THR A 93 -12.00 7.07 21.49
N LEU A 94 -12.56 6.54 20.40
CA LEU A 94 -12.11 5.29 19.80
C LEU A 94 -10.62 5.34 19.44
N THR A 95 -10.17 6.36 18.74
CA THR A 95 -8.78 6.48 18.28
C THR A 95 -7.80 6.66 19.44
N ARG A 96 -8.15 7.45 20.46
CA ARG A 96 -7.37 7.59 21.69
C ARG A 96 -7.22 6.23 22.40
N ASP A 97 -8.30 5.48 22.53
CA ASP A 97 -8.31 4.20 23.23
C ASP A 97 -7.53 3.12 22.43
N LEU A 98 -7.59 3.16 21.09
CA LEU A 98 -6.77 2.34 20.19
C LEU A 98 -5.27 2.63 20.38
N GLN A 99 -4.88 3.90 20.43
CA GLN A 99 -3.48 4.27 20.66
C GLN A 99 -3.01 3.84 22.05
N ALA A 100 -3.84 4.05 23.09
CA ALA A 100 -3.52 3.61 24.43
C ALA A 100 -3.34 2.08 24.51
N LEU A 101 -4.20 1.32 23.82
CA LEU A 101 -4.08 -0.14 23.72
C LEU A 101 -2.77 -0.53 23.01
N ALA A 102 -2.46 0.09 21.89
CA ALA A 102 -1.25 -0.19 21.11
C ALA A 102 0.02 0.09 21.90
N MET A 103 0.08 1.19 22.63
CA MET A 103 1.23 1.52 23.48
C MET A 103 1.41 0.48 24.59
N ARG A 104 0.33 -0.02 25.20
CA ARG A 104 0.42 -1.08 26.23
C ARG A 104 0.85 -2.43 25.65
N CYS A 105 0.33 -2.81 24.47
CA CYS A 105 0.53 -4.15 23.91
C CYS A 105 1.75 -4.28 23.00
N ALA A 106 2.06 -3.24 22.23
CA ALA A 106 3.10 -3.27 21.22
C ALA A 106 4.24 -2.26 21.45
N GLY A 107 4.07 -1.32 22.41
CA GLY A 107 5.08 -0.30 22.75
C GLY A 107 5.31 0.75 21.64
N ARG A 108 4.39 0.85 20.66
CA ARG A 108 4.51 1.78 19.54
C ARG A 108 3.14 2.27 19.10
N PRO A 109 3.04 3.49 18.50
CA PRO A 109 1.78 4.00 18.00
C PRO A 109 1.33 3.25 16.75
N LEU A 110 0.00 3.13 16.57
CA LEU A 110 -0.64 2.65 15.36
C LEU A 110 -0.70 3.75 14.31
N PHE A 111 -0.61 3.37 13.04
CA PHE A 111 -1.23 4.15 11.99
C PHE A 111 -2.76 4.02 12.11
N ILE A 112 -3.44 5.14 12.25
CA ILE A 112 -4.91 5.20 12.18
C ILE A 112 -5.23 5.97 10.92
N ALA A 113 -5.76 5.26 9.93
CA ALA A 113 -5.96 5.78 8.59
C ALA A 113 -7.44 5.92 8.21
N ALA A 114 -7.73 6.86 7.33
CA ALA A 114 -9.03 7.01 6.67
C ALA A 114 -8.88 7.70 5.33
N ASP A 115 -9.87 7.53 4.43
CA ASP A 115 -9.98 8.33 3.22
C ASP A 115 -10.62 9.68 3.54
N ALA A 116 -9.87 10.76 3.40
CA ALA A 116 -10.36 12.13 3.48
C ALA A 116 -9.84 12.91 2.27
N GLU A 117 -10.40 12.61 1.08
CA GLU A 117 -10.06 13.28 -0.18
C GLU A 117 -10.76 14.64 -0.32
N GLY A 118 -11.91 14.75 0.34
CA GLY A 118 -12.87 15.82 0.18
C GLY A 118 -14.04 15.44 -0.75
N GLY A 119 -15.10 16.23 -0.69
CA GLY A 119 -16.29 15.99 -1.49
C GLY A 119 -16.96 14.64 -1.20
N ARG A 120 -17.06 13.77 -2.20
CA ARG A 120 -17.76 12.47 -2.10
C ARG A 120 -16.99 11.41 -1.33
N VAL A 121 -15.66 11.47 -1.35
CA VAL A 121 -14.79 10.51 -0.63
C VAL A 121 -14.23 11.18 0.61
N MET A 122 -15.06 11.17 1.65
CA MET A 122 -14.76 11.80 2.94
C MET A 122 -15.40 11.00 4.07
N ARG A 123 -14.56 10.27 4.85
CA ARG A 123 -15.07 9.44 5.95
C ARG A 123 -15.52 10.28 7.15
N LEU A 124 -14.93 11.47 7.36
CA LEU A 124 -15.37 12.45 8.35
C LEU A 124 -16.49 13.33 7.75
N SER A 125 -17.66 12.74 7.58
CA SER A 125 -18.76 13.34 6.84
C SER A 125 -19.63 14.28 7.69
N PRO A 126 -20.44 15.16 7.07
CA PRO A 126 -21.45 15.97 7.78
C PRO A 126 -22.46 15.16 8.58
N ARG A 127 -22.72 13.89 8.23
CA ARG A 127 -23.59 12.99 9.01
C ARG A 127 -23.06 12.69 10.41
N LEU A 128 -21.72 12.79 10.57
CA LEU A 128 -21.05 12.60 11.86
C LEU A 128 -20.83 13.94 12.60
N GLY A 129 -21.34 15.06 12.05
CA GLY A 129 -21.19 16.40 12.61
C GLY A 129 -19.95 17.15 12.11
N TYR A 130 -19.15 16.58 11.19
CA TYR A 130 -18.00 17.29 10.62
C TYR A 130 -18.42 18.31 9.55
N PRO A 131 -17.67 19.40 9.37
CA PRO A 131 -17.94 20.35 8.29
C PRO A 131 -17.83 19.71 6.91
N ALA A 132 -18.63 20.17 5.96
CA ALA A 132 -18.50 19.77 4.56
C ALA A 132 -17.14 20.17 3.98
N THR A 133 -16.62 19.37 3.09
CA THR A 133 -15.33 19.57 2.41
C THR A 133 -15.52 19.67 0.91
N ARG A 134 -14.58 20.33 0.20
CA ARG A 134 -14.64 20.51 -1.24
C ARG A 134 -14.00 19.32 -1.97
N PRO A 135 -14.54 18.89 -3.13
CA PRO A 135 -13.90 17.90 -3.97
C PRO A 135 -12.66 18.48 -4.66
N ALA A 136 -11.71 17.61 -5.03
CA ALA A 136 -10.51 18.01 -5.76
C ALA A 136 -10.80 18.76 -7.05
N GLN A 137 -11.86 18.37 -7.77
CA GLN A 137 -12.31 19.04 -9.00
C GLN A 137 -12.59 20.53 -8.75
N GLU A 138 -13.35 20.88 -7.72
CA GLU A 138 -13.67 22.28 -7.39
C GLU A 138 -12.41 23.09 -7.06
N LEU A 139 -11.48 22.46 -6.33
CA LEU A 139 -10.19 23.08 -6.00
C LEU A 139 -9.36 23.32 -7.27
N GLY A 140 -9.30 22.34 -8.17
CA GLY A 140 -8.62 22.46 -9.45
C GLY A 140 -9.26 23.47 -10.40
N GLU A 141 -10.60 23.56 -10.46
CA GLU A 141 -11.33 24.56 -11.25
C GLU A 141 -11.07 25.98 -10.74
N ARG A 142 -10.98 26.17 -9.43
CA ARG A 142 -10.59 27.45 -8.82
C ARG A 142 -9.17 27.87 -9.15
N ASP A 143 -8.27 26.91 -9.38
CA ASP A 143 -6.87 27.12 -9.76
C ASP A 143 -6.07 28.01 -8.78
N ASP A 144 -6.28 27.80 -7.48
CA ASP A 144 -5.64 28.53 -6.39
C ASP A 144 -5.02 27.51 -5.39
N PRO A 145 -3.73 27.15 -5.55
CA PRO A 145 -3.05 26.24 -4.63
C PRO A 145 -3.01 26.72 -3.19
N ALA A 146 -2.95 28.04 -2.95
CA ALA A 146 -2.97 28.59 -1.58
C ALA A 146 -4.32 28.30 -0.90
N PHE A 147 -5.42 28.44 -1.64
CA PHE A 147 -6.75 28.06 -1.16
C PHE A 147 -6.84 26.55 -0.93
N THR A 148 -6.26 25.72 -1.82
CA THR A 148 -6.20 24.26 -1.63
C THR A 148 -5.47 23.91 -0.33
N ARG A 149 -4.32 24.54 -0.05
CA ARG A 149 -3.59 24.35 1.23
C ARG A 149 -4.45 24.70 2.44
N ALA A 150 -5.16 25.83 2.38
CA ALA A 150 -6.04 26.25 3.47
C ALA A 150 -7.19 25.24 3.73
N GLU A 151 -7.83 24.74 2.68
CA GLU A 151 -8.87 23.70 2.78
C GLU A 151 -8.29 22.38 3.30
N ALA A 152 -7.12 21.96 2.80
CA ALA A 152 -6.43 20.77 3.28
C ALA A 152 -6.01 20.90 4.75
N ARG A 153 -5.51 22.07 5.18
CA ARG A 153 -5.19 22.34 6.58
C ARG A 153 -6.43 22.25 7.47
N ARG A 154 -7.57 22.79 7.03
CA ARG A 154 -8.84 22.68 7.77
C ARG A 154 -9.27 21.20 7.91
N MET A 155 -9.12 20.42 6.85
CA MET A 155 -9.39 18.98 6.86
C MET A 155 -8.40 18.21 7.73
N GLY A 156 -7.12 18.59 7.69
CA GLY A 156 -6.06 18.05 8.55
C GLY A 156 -6.34 18.27 10.04
N ALA A 157 -6.86 19.45 10.41
CA ALA A 157 -7.29 19.72 11.78
C ALA A 157 -8.43 18.79 12.22
N MET A 158 -9.41 18.56 11.35
CA MET A 158 -10.50 17.59 11.62
C MET A 158 -9.95 16.16 11.85
N LEU A 159 -9.01 15.71 11.01
CA LEU A 159 -8.37 14.40 11.14
C LEU A 159 -7.57 14.29 12.44
N ARG A 160 -6.76 15.30 12.76
CA ARG A 160 -5.99 15.36 14.00
C ARG A 160 -6.88 15.32 15.24
N GLU A 161 -7.96 16.09 15.26
CA GLU A 161 -8.94 16.10 16.35
C GLU A 161 -9.65 14.76 16.51
N ALA A 162 -9.92 14.08 15.38
CA ALA A 162 -10.44 12.72 15.34
C ALA A 162 -9.38 11.66 15.72
N GLY A 163 -8.10 12.03 15.91
CA GLY A 163 -6.99 11.11 16.19
C GLY A 163 -6.58 10.23 15.00
N ILE A 164 -6.95 10.64 13.78
CA ILE A 164 -6.53 9.99 12.53
C ILE A 164 -5.21 10.64 12.09
N ASN A 165 -4.16 9.83 11.92
CA ASN A 165 -2.80 10.31 11.70
C ASN A 165 -2.26 9.99 10.30
N TRP A 166 -3.00 9.26 9.47
CA TRP A 166 -2.65 8.97 8.08
C TRP A 166 -3.87 9.12 7.17
N ASN A 167 -3.86 10.14 6.34
CA ASN A 167 -4.88 10.37 5.32
C ASN A 167 -4.50 9.62 4.02
N LEU A 168 -5.36 8.72 3.56
CA LEU A 168 -5.17 8.04 2.28
C LEU A 168 -5.59 8.96 1.12
N ALA A 169 -4.97 10.11 1.02
CA ALA A 169 -5.13 11.17 0.03
C ALA A 169 -3.82 12.01 -0.03
N PRO A 170 -3.59 12.82 -1.10
CA PRO A 170 -4.50 13.20 -2.17
C PRO A 170 -4.53 12.22 -3.35
N VAL A 171 -5.59 12.31 -4.15
CA VAL A 171 -5.62 11.70 -5.50
C VAL A 171 -4.79 12.56 -6.44
N VAL A 172 -3.79 11.95 -7.09
CA VAL A 172 -2.92 12.62 -8.08
C VAL A 172 -3.13 12.05 -9.50
N ASP A 173 -4.20 11.29 -9.69
CA ASP A 173 -4.62 10.82 -11.00
C ASP A 173 -4.98 12.00 -11.90
N VAL A 174 -4.45 12.01 -13.12
CA VAL A 174 -4.70 13.03 -14.13
C VAL A 174 -5.95 12.65 -14.92
N ALA A 175 -6.88 13.58 -15.19
CA ALA A 175 -8.11 13.31 -15.93
C ALA A 175 -7.84 13.05 -17.43
N VAL A 176 -7.10 11.98 -17.75
CA VAL A 176 -6.78 11.57 -19.12
C VAL A 176 -8.03 11.12 -19.86
N ASN A 177 -8.91 10.37 -19.19
CA ASN A 177 -10.22 10.00 -19.72
C ASN A 177 -11.31 10.82 -19.03
N PRO A 178 -11.95 11.78 -19.73
CA PRO A 178 -13.03 12.60 -19.15
C PRO A 178 -14.24 11.79 -18.66
N ALA A 179 -14.45 10.59 -19.22
CA ALA A 179 -15.54 9.69 -18.86
C ALA A 179 -15.12 8.64 -17.78
N ASN A 180 -13.98 8.82 -17.13
CA ASN A 180 -13.50 7.91 -16.10
C ASN A 180 -14.49 7.80 -14.94
N PRO A 181 -15.03 6.57 -14.65
CA PRO A 181 -16.09 6.41 -13.65
C PRO A 181 -15.59 6.45 -12.20
N ALA A 182 -14.31 6.10 -11.98
CA ALA A 182 -13.74 5.92 -10.64
C ALA A 182 -13.16 7.22 -10.06
N VAL A 183 -12.65 8.11 -10.91
CA VAL A 183 -11.91 9.30 -10.49
C VAL A 183 -12.63 10.57 -10.97
N VAL A 184 -12.84 10.73 -12.30
CA VAL A 184 -13.37 11.97 -12.88
C VAL A 184 -14.86 12.15 -12.55
N ALA A 185 -15.69 11.14 -12.77
CA ALA A 185 -17.13 11.20 -12.50
C ALA A 185 -17.48 11.45 -11.02
N LEU A 186 -16.52 11.19 -10.12
CA LEU A 186 -16.66 11.43 -8.68
C LEU A 186 -16.03 12.75 -8.21
N GLY A 187 -15.44 13.55 -9.14
CA GLY A 187 -14.79 14.81 -8.82
C GLY A 187 -13.50 14.66 -7.98
N ARG A 188 -12.82 13.52 -8.09
CA ARG A 188 -11.65 13.18 -7.27
C ARG A 188 -10.33 13.71 -7.82
N THR A 189 -10.27 14.18 -9.07
CA THR A 189 -9.05 14.70 -9.69
C THR A 189 -9.10 16.23 -9.79
N TYR A 190 -7.93 16.86 -9.68
CA TYR A 190 -7.79 18.31 -9.80
C TYR A 190 -7.88 18.81 -11.24
N SER A 191 -7.34 18.06 -12.21
CA SER A 191 -7.23 18.55 -13.60
C SER A 191 -6.86 17.45 -14.60
N ALA A 192 -7.01 17.76 -15.90
CA ALA A 192 -6.37 17.04 -17.00
C ALA A 192 -4.92 17.53 -17.28
N ASP A 193 -4.49 18.63 -16.67
CA ASP A 193 -3.09 19.09 -16.72
C ASP A 193 -2.32 18.49 -15.55
N PRO A 194 -1.29 17.64 -15.82
CA PRO A 194 -0.51 17.00 -14.77
C PRO A 194 0.33 17.98 -13.92
N ALA A 195 0.66 19.16 -14.45
CA ALA A 195 1.37 20.18 -13.66
C ALA A 195 0.42 20.82 -12.64
N LYS A 196 -0.81 21.10 -13.03
CA LYS A 196 -1.86 21.59 -12.12
C LYS A 196 -2.18 20.55 -11.06
N VAL A 197 -2.31 19.26 -11.43
CA VAL A 197 -2.49 18.17 -10.45
C VAL A 197 -1.36 18.17 -9.43
N ALA A 198 -0.11 18.28 -9.86
CA ALA A 198 1.04 18.32 -8.96
C ALA A 198 0.99 19.50 -8.00
N ALA A 199 0.72 20.72 -8.51
CA ALA A 199 0.68 21.94 -7.70
C ALA A 199 -0.42 21.89 -6.62
N HIS A 200 -1.61 21.41 -6.97
CA HIS A 200 -2.70 21.26 -6.00
C HIS A 200 -2.43 20.12 -5.00
N ALA A 201 -1.86 19.00 -5.45
CA ALA A 201 -1.50 17.90 -4.57
C ALA A 201 -0.40 18.29 -3.59
N GLU A 202 0.62 19.06 -4.02
CA GLU A 202 1.64 19.63 -3.14
C GLU A 202 1.02 20.50 -2.06
N ALA A 203 0.14 21.43 -2.47
CA ALA A 203 -0.58 22.33 -1.56
C ALA A 203 -1.45 21.53 -0.56
N PHE A 204 -2.09 20.44 -1.02
CA PHE A 204 -2.86 19.56 -0.15
C PHE A 204 -1.95 18.87 0.88
N VAL A 205 -0.84 18.28 0.45
CA VAL A 205 0.14 17.62 1.34
C VAL A 205 0.67 18.62 2.38
N GLN A 206 1.05 19.83 1.97
CA GLN A 206 1.50 20.87 2.87
C GLN A 206 0.43 21.23 3.92
N GLY A 207 -0.83 21.34 3.53
CA GLY A 207 -1.94 21.62 4.45
C GLY A 207 -2.16 20.50 5.47
N MET A 208 -2.00 19.22 5.06
CA MET A 208 -2.02 18.08 5.98
C MET A 208 -0.84 18.08 6.94
N HIS A 209 0.37 18.39 6.44
CA HIS A 209 1.58 18.51 7.25
C HIS A 209 1.51 19.63 8.27
N ASP A 210 0.86 20.75 7.96
CA ASP A 210 0.63 21.85 8.90
C ASP A 210 -0.11 21.36 10.18
N GLU A 211 -0.87 20.27 10.06
CA GLU A 211 -1.64 19.66 11.16
C GLU A 211 -1.06 18.30 11.65
N GLY A 212 0.11 17.91 11.14
CA GLY A 212 0.79 16.68 11.56
C GLY A 212 0.16 15.39 11.06
N VAL A 213 -0.58 15.43 9.93
CA VAL A 213 -1.22 14.28 9.30
C VAL A 213 -0.39 13.80 8.11
N LEU A 214 -0.07 12.52 8.09
CA LEU A 214 0.60 11.86 6.97
C LEU A 214 -0.35 11.70 5.77
N THR A 215 0.22 11.58 4.57
CA THR A 215 -0.52 11.50 3.31
C THR A 215 -0.14 10.28 2.46
N ALA A 216 -1.00 9.94 1.49
CA ALA A 216 -0.72 8.91 0.49
C ALA A 216 -1.10 9.41 -0.91
N LEU A 217 -0.11 9.58 -1.79
CA LEU A 217 -0.35 9.91 -3.20
C LEU A 217 -0.95 8.71 -3.92
N LYS A 218 -2.11 8.84 -4.59
CA LYS A 218 -2.81 7.72 -5.21
C LYS A 218 -3.44 8.06 -6.56
N HIS A 219 -3.59 7.07 -7.44
CA HIS A 219 -3.30 5.64 -7.38
C HIS A 219 -2.21 5.30 -8.41
N PHE A 220 -1.01 4.98 -7.94
CA PHE A 220 0.17 4.74 -8.80
C PHE A 220 0.02 3.48 -9.66
N PRO A 221 0.37 3.47 -10.96
CA PRO A 221 1.07 4.51 -11.73
C PRO A 221 0.15 5.55 -12.39
N GLY A 222 -1.16 5.53 -12.16
CA GLY A 222 -2.20 6.39 -12.70
C GLY A 222 -3.47 5.59 -12.98
N HIS A 223 -4.59 6.09 -12.48
CA HIS A 223 -5.93 5.52 -12.70
C HIS A 223 -6.81 6.43 -13.57
N GLY A 224 -6.31 7.62 -13.95
CA GLY A 224 -7.09 8.64 -14.63
C GLY A 224 -7.46 8.30 -16.06
N SER A 225 -6.76 7.36 -16.70
CA SER A 225 -7.04 6.88 -18.08
C SER A 225 -8.04 5.71 -18.14
N SER A 226 -8.44 5.12 -17.01
CA SER A 226 -9.28 3.92 -16.99
C SER A 226 -10.70 4.18 -17.52
N ARG A 227 -11.29 3.11 -18.10
CA ARG A 227 -12.68 3.07 -18.58
C ARG A 227 -13.60 2.31 -17.63
N SER A 228 -13.06 1.69 -16.60
CA SER A 228 -13.78 0.91 -15.59
C SER A 228 -13.30 1.28 -14.19
N ASP A 229 -14.06 0.84 -13.19
CA ASP A 229 -13.75 1.03 -11.78
C ASP A 229 -13.17 -0.27 -11.19
N SER A 230 -11.95 -0.20 -10.66
CA SER A 230 -11.23 -1.32 -10.07
C SER A 230 -11.90 -1.88 -8.81
N HIS A 231 -12.82 -1.15 -8.18
CA HIS A 231 -13.64 -1.66 -7.09
C HIS A 231 -14.56 -2.80 -7.55
N HIS A 232 -14.98 -2.79 -8.82
CA HIS A 232 -15.96 -3.73 -9.34
C HIS A 232 -15.37 -4.88 -10.14
N GLY A 233 -14.12 -4.77 -10.61
CA GLY A 233 -13.48 -5.82 -11.38
C GLY A 233 -12.23 -5.39 -12.14
N PHE A 234 -11.80 -6.26 -13.03
CA PHE A 234 -10.59 -6.07 -13.81
C PHE A 234 -10.59 -4.74 -14.59
N THR A 235 -9.54 -3.97 -14.44
CA THR A 235 -9.40 -2.63 -15.03
C THR A 235 -8.16 -2.59 -15.91
N ASP A 236 -8.34 -2.79 -17.22
CA ASP A 236 -7.28 -2.74 -18.23
C ASP A 236 -7.12 -1.32 -18.79
N VAL A 237 -5.91 -0.78 -18.64
CA VAL A 237 -5.52 0.54 -19.17
C VAL A 237 -4.46 0.43 -20.26
N THR A 238 -4.20 -0.75 -20.81
CA THR A 238 -3.14 -1.00 -21.81
C THR A 238 -3.21 -0.01 -22.95
N ASP A 239 -4.40 0.21 -23.53
CA ASP A 239 -4.60 1.09 -24.70
C ASP A 239 -4.90 2.54 -24.33
N THR A 240 -5.14 2.83 -23.05
CA THR A 240 -5.59 4.16 -22.62
C THR A 240 -4.55 4.90 -21.78
N ALA A 241 -3.68 4.19 -21.08
CA ALA A 241 -2.65 4.78 -20.23
C ALA A 241 -1.71 5.71 -21.01
N ARG A 242 -1.48 6.89 -20.43
CA ARG A 242 -0.51 7.87 -20.93
C ARG A 242 0.54 8.11 -19.86
N LEU A 243 1.46 7.15 -19.71
CA LEU A 243 2.44 7.14 -18.62
C LEU A 243 3.27 8.43 -18.54
N SER A 244 3.62 9.05 -19.67
CA SER A 244 4.34 10.34 -19.68
C SER A 244 3.55 11.48 -19.03
N VAL A 245 2.22 11.37 -19.01
CA VAL A 245 1.30 12.33 -18.39
C VAL A 245 1.00 11.92 -16.94
N GLU A 246 0.58 10.67 -16.73
CA GLU A 246 0.10 10.18 -15.44
C GLU A 246 1.21 10.05 -14.38
N LEU A 247 2.46 9.79 -14.80
CA LEU A 247 3.61 9.73 -13.89
C LEU A 247 4.18 11.12 -13.54
N ARG A 248 3.79 12.18 -14.26
CA ARG A 248 4.36 13.52 -14.05
C ARG A 248 4.10 14.07 -12.65
N PRO A 249 2.88 13.99 -12.08
CA PRO A 249 2.64 14.43 -10.70
C PRO A 249 3.51 13.68 -9.69
N TYR A 250 3.63 12.36 -9.81
CA TYR A 250 4.48 11.55 -8.93
C TYR A 250 5.94 11.97 -9.00
N ARG A 251 6.46 12.18 -10.22
CA ARG A 251 7.85 12.60 -10.42
C ARG A 251 8.15 13.93 -9.75
N ILE A 252 7.23 14.90 -9.86
CA ILE A 252 7.37 16.21 -9.22
C ILE A 252 7.32 16.05 -7.70
N LEU A 253 6.26 15.46 -7.18
CA LEU A 253 6.04 15.36 -5.73
C LEU A 253 7.07 14.50 -5.00
N ILE A 254 7.60 13.46 -5.65
CA ILE A 254 8.70 12.66 -5.09
C ILE A 254 10.00 13.46 -5.07
N ALA A 255 10.33 14.20 -6.15
CA ALA A 255 11.52 15.04 -6.21
C ALA A 255 11.48 16.18 -5.18
N ASP A 256 10.28 16.71 -4.90
CA ASP A 256 10.06 17.79 -3.93
C ASP A 256 9.83 17.27 -2.50
N HIS A 257 10.04 15.96 -2.25
CA HIS A 257 9.86 15.30 -0.94
C HIS A 257 8.43 15.43 -0.35
N MET A 258 7.43 15.56 -1.22
CA MET A 258 6.01 15.67 -0.85
C MET A 258 5.25 14.33 -0.91
N ALA A 259 5.95 13.21 -0.88
CA ALA A 259 5.38 11.87 -0.92
C ALA A 259 5.69 11.11 0.37
N ASP A 260 4.84 11.23 1.40
CA ASP A 260 4.98 10.44 2.63
C ASP A 260 4.82 8.95 2.34
N SER A 261 3.78 8.63 1.60
CA SER A 261 3.53 7.29 1.06
C SER A 261 2.95 7.38 -0.35
N VAL A 262 3.06 6.28 -1.11
CA VAL A 262 2.48 6.14 -2.45
C VAL A 262 1.60 4.91 -2.46
N MET A 263 0.31 5.08 -2.77
CA MET A 263 -0.63 3.97 -2.90
C MET A 263 -0.68 3.47 -4.34
N THR A 264 -0.53 2.15 -4.51
CA THR A 264 -0.58 1.51 -5.83
C THR A 264 -2.01 1.29 -6.30
N ALA A 265 -2.24 1.33 -7.61
CA ALA A 265 -3.52 1.04 -8.23
C ALA A 265 -3.69 -0.45 -8.57
N HIS A 266 -4.93 -0.93 -8.64
CA HIS A 266 -5.26 -2.26 -9.18
C HIS A 266 -5.58 -2.19 -10.68
N VAL A 267 -4.80 -1.41 -11.44
CA VAL A 267 -4.92 -1.33 -12.89
C VAL A 267 -3.96 -2.30 -13.58
N PHE A 268 -4.41 -2.92 -14.65
CA PHE A 268 -3.59 -3.75 -15.51
C PHE A 268 -3.10 -2.95 -16.71
N ASN A 269 -1.81 -3.06 -17.02
CA ASN A 269 -1.20 -2.47 -18.21
C ASN A 269 -0.17 -3.45 -18.79
N ARG A 270 -0.54 -4.13 -19.87
CA ARG A 270 0.32 -5.12 -20.53
C ARG A 270 1.68 -4.55 -20.98
N GLY A 271 1.73 -3.24 -21.26
CA GLY A 271 2.96 -2.56 -21.65
C GLY A 271 3.95 -2.40 -20.48
N LEU A 272 3.49 -2.46 -19.23
CA LEU A 272 4.31 -2.46 -18.03
C LEU A 272 4.58 -3.88 -17.56
N ASP A 273 3.52 -4.67 -17.40
CA ASP A 273 3.60 -6.06 -16.96
C ASP A 273 2.52 -6.87 -17.70
N PRO A 274 2.91 -7.93 -18.45
CA PRO A 274 1.95 -8.73 -19.20
C PRO A 274 1.14 -9.71 -18.36
N TRP A 275 1.44 -9.83 -17.06
CA TRP A 275 0.87 -10.86 -16.19
C TRP A 275 0.12 -10.28 -14.99
N ASP A 276 0.69 -9.29 -14.32
CA ASP A 276 0.20 -8.82 -13.04
C ASP A 276 -0.31 -7.36 -13.11
N PRO A 277 -1.39 -7.01 -12.36
CA PRO A 277 -1.82 -5.63 -12.18
C PRO A 277 -0.76 -4.85 -11.39
N ALA A 278 -0.79 -3.52 -11.47
CA ALA A 278 0.26 -2.65 -10.98
C ALA A 278 0.67 -2.91 -9.52
N THR A 279 -0.28 -3.18 -8.61
CA THR A 279 0.01 -3.51 -7.21
C THR A 279 0.84 -4.79 -7.04
N LEU A 280 0.67 -5.77 -7.92
CA LEU A 280 1.35 -7.07 -7.84
C LEU A 280 2.57 -7.16 -8.76
N SER A 281 2.83 -6.12 -9.55
CA SER A 281 3.87 -6.06 -10.56
C SER A 281 5.21 -5.58 -10.01
N ARG A 282 6.23 -6.42 -10.05
CA ARG A 282 7.62 -6.04 -9.76
C ARG A 282 8.13 -4.94 -10.70
N TYR A 283 7.65 -4.92 -11.94
CA TYR A 283 8.02 -3.87 -12.88
C TYR A 283 7.47 -2.52 -12.40
N THR A 284 6.20 -2.46 -12.03
CA THR A 284 5.57 -1.22 -11.61
C THR A 284 6.12 -0.70 -10.28
N VAL A 285 6.22 -1.55 -9.27
CA VAL A 285 6.65 -1.07 -7.95
C VAL A 285 8.16 -1.01 -7.84
N HIS A 286 8.88 -2.12 -8.15
CA HIS A 286 10.32 -2.14 -7.92
C HIS A 286 11.10 -1.36 -8.99
N ARG A 287 10.77 -1.52 -10.30
CA ARG A 287 11.53 -0.85 -11.36
C ARG A 287 11.05 0.59 -11.60
N LEU A 288 9.75 0.83 -11.73
CA LEU A 288 9.23 2.14 -12.07
C LEU A 288 9.22 3.08 -10.85
N LEU A 289 8.56 2.69 -9.73
CA LEU A 289 8.46 3.55 -8.56
C LEU A 289 9.80 3.68 -7.83
N ARG A 290 10.44 2.56 -7.48
CA ARG A 290 11.69 2.57 -6.71
C ARG A 290 12.92 2.89 -7.56
N GLY A 291 13.00 2.30 -8.77
CA GLY A 291 14.15 2.43 -9.65
C GLY A 291 14.16 3.75 -10.42
N TRP A 292 13.15 4.01 -11.23
CA TRP A 292 13.11 5.17 -12.12
C TRP A 292 12.70 6.47 -11.44
N LEU A 293 11.67 6.43 -10.56
CA LEU A 293 11.27 7.60 -9.78
C LEU A 293 12.09 7.80 -8.51
N HIS A 294 13.00 6.88 -8.19
CA HIS A 294 13.86 6.92 -7.01
C HIS A 294 13.13 7.05 -5.68
N TYR A 295 11.88 6.60 -5.60
CA TYR A 295 11.08 6.68 -4.39
C TYR A 295 11.61 5.76 -3.28
N ARG A 296 11.87 6.31 -2.09
CA ARG A 296 12.43 5.59 -0.93
C ARG A 296 11.46 5.46 0.24
N GLY A 297 10.29 6.13 0.17
CA GLY A 297 9.25 6.08 1.20
C GLY A 297 8.41 4.81 1.17
N VAL A 298 7.32 4.80 1.92
CA VAL A 298 6.40 3.67 2.04
C VAL A 298 5.51 3.55 0.79
N ALA A 299 5.52 2.38 0.15
CA ALA A 299 4.52 1.99 -0.83
C ALA A 299 3.40 1.20 -0.12
N VAL A 300 2.16 1.65 -0.25
CA VAL A 300 0.99 0.96 0.30
C VAL A 300 0.13 0.42 -0.84
N SER A 301 -0.43 -0.78 -0.71
CA SER A 301 -1.38 -1.29 -1.70
C SER A 301 -2.70 -0.51 -1.61
N ASP A 302 -3.45 -0.40 -2.71
CA ASP A 302 -4.90 -0.23 -2.60
C ASP A 302 -5.51 -1.47 -1.94
N ASP A 303 -6.80 -1.43 -1.63
CA ASP A 303 -7.45 -2.51 -0.89
C ASP A 303 -7.42 -3.85 -1.65
N LEU A 304 -6.69 -4.82 -1.08
CA LEU A 304 -6.53 -6.15 -1.68
C LEU A 304 -7.86 -6.93 -1.78
N LEU A 305 -8.94 -6.43 -1.18
CA LEU A 305 -10.28 -7.01 -1.29
C LEU A 305 -11.11 -6.41 -2.43
N MET A 306 -10.58 -5.42 -3.19
CA MET A 306 -11.26 -4.87 -4.37
C MET A 306 -11.41 -5.91 -5.48
N GLY A 307 -12.50 -5.79 -6.26
CA GLY A 307 -12.85 -6.75 -7.29
C GLY A 307 -11.75 -7.04 -8.31
N ALA A 308 -10.93 -6.04 -8.67
CA ALA A 308 -9.81 -6.21 -9.58
C ALA A 308 -8.75 -7.20 -9.09
N ILE A 309 -8.64 -7.43 -7.79
CA ILE A 309 -7.74 -8.40 -7.16
C ILE A 309 -8.52 -9.62 -6.69
N ALA A 310 -9.54 -9.44 -5.86
CA ALA A 310 -10.24 -10.53 -5.17
C ALA A 310 -10.93 -11.53 -6.11
N GLN A 311 -11.27 -11.12 -7.35
CA GLN A 311 -11.87 -12.02 -8.35
C GLN A 311 -10.84 -12.93 -9.06
N HIS A 312 -9.55 -12.61 -8.96
CA HIS A 312 -8.48 -13.30 -9.69
C HIS A 312 -7.43 -13.93 -8.77
N TYR A 313 -7.27 -13.39 -7.56
CA TYR A 313 -6.27 -13.82 -6.58
C TYR A 313 -6.95 -14.05 -5.23
N GLY A 314 -6.49 -15.07 -4.49
CA GLY A 314 -6.80 -15.17 -3.07
C GLY A 314 -6.05 -14.09 -2.28
N LEU A 315 -6.61 -13.64 -1.15
CA LEU A 315 -6.01 -12.58 -0.33
C LEU A 315 -4.55 -12.88 0.05
N GLU A 316 -4.27 -14.12 0.44
CA GLU A 316 -2.94 -14.56 0.85
C GLU A 316 -1.92 -14.52 -0.31
N ASP A 317 -2.33 -14.95 -1.51
CA ASP A 317 -1.45 -14.88 -2.69
C ASP A 317 -1.23 -13.44 -3.12
N ALA A 318 -2.28 -12.63 -3.15
CA ALA A 318 -2.18 -11.20 -3.45
C ALA A 318 -1.23 -10.47 -2.47
N ALA A 319 -1.32 -10.77 -1.18
CA ALA A 319 -0.45 -10.19 -0.16
C ALA A 319 1.03 -10.56 -0.38
N VAL A 320 1.31 -11.83 -0.66
CA VAL A 320 2.68 -12.29 -0.96
C VAL A 320 3.23 -11.65 -2.23
N ARG A 321 2.44 -11.59 -3.32
CA ARG A 321 2.83 -10.96 -4.59
C ARG A 321 3.06 -9.46 -4.43
N ALA A 322 2.21 -8.75 -3.68
CA ALA A 322 2.38 -7.32 -3.44
C ALA A 322 3.71 -7.02 -2.71
N LEU A 323 4.06 -7.79 -1.68
CA LEU A 323 5.35 -7.66 -1.00
C LEU A 323 6.52 -8.02 -1.92
N ASP A 324 6.39 -9.06 -2.75
CA ASP A 324 7.40 -9.42 -3.75
C ASP A 324 7.57 -8.34 -4.80
N ALA A 325 6.49 -7.67 -5.18
CA ALA A 325 6.54 -6.51 -6.08
C ALA A 325 7.26 -5.30 -5.48
N GLY A 326 7.38 -5.19 -4.14
CA GLY A 326 8.03 -4.09 -3.43
C GLY A 326 7.09 -3.14 -2.72
N VAL A 327 5.82 -3.51 -2.56
CA VAL A 327 4.87 -2.86 -1.64
C VAL A 327 5.32 -3.11 -0.20
N ASP A 328 5.13 -2.15 0.69
CA ASP A 328 5.53 -2.24 2.09
C ASP A 328 4.34 -2.48 3.04
N VAL A 329 3.22 -1.82 2.76
CA VAL A 329 2.02 -1.91 3.59
C VAL A 329 0.87 -2.51 2.78
N LEU A 330 0.28 -3.55 3.32
CA LEU A 330 -0.86 -4.25 2.73
C LEU A 330 -2.16 -3.72 3.34
N LEU A 331 -2.98 -3.05 2.53
CA LEU A 331 -4.28 -2.56 2.95
C LEU A 331 -5.34 -3.64 2.75
N ILE A 332 -6.06 -3.97 3.82
CA ILE A 332 -7.14 -4.96 3.86
C ILE A 332 -8.33 -4.32 4.56
N SER A 333 -9.21 -3.71 3.79
CA SER A 333 -10.25 -2.85 4.35
C SER A 333 -11.29 -3.58 5.20
N GLN A 334 -11.55 -4.85 4.90
CA GLN A 334 -12.67 -5.59 5.50
C GLN A 334 -14.04 -4.90 5.28
N ASN A 335 -14.12 -4.03 4.24
CA ASN A 335 -15.31 -3.24 3.95
C ASN A 335 -16.07 -3.74 2.73
N MET A 336 -15.47 -4.65 1.98
CA MET A 336 -16.05 -5.27 0.79
C MET A 336 -16.36 -6.75 1.05
N GLY A 337 -17.59 -7.16 0.74
CA GLY A 337 -18.00 -8.55 0.88
C GLY A 337 -18.17 -9.00 2.35
N ARG A 338 -17.81 -10.25 2.62
CA ARG A 338 -17.88 -10.83 3.96
C ARG A 338 -16.65 -10.43 4.79
N VAL A 339 -16.89 -9.93 5.98
CA VAL A 339 -15.83 -9.67 6.96
C VAL A 339 -15.18 -11.01 7.38
N ASP A 340 -13.85 -11.06 7.35
CA ASP A 340 -13.06 -12.17 7.81
C ASP A 340 -12.19 -11.73 9.01
N ASP A 341 -12.60 -12.08 10.18
CA ASP A 341 -11.95 -11.70 11.44
C ASP A 341 -10.56 -12.31 11.62
N ARG A 342 -10.16 -13.29 10.79
CA ARG A 342 -8.85 -13.95 10.80
C ARG A 342 -7.96 -13.57 9.60
N ALA A 343 -8.35 -12.60 8.82
CA ALA A 343 -7.59 -12.20 7.63
C ALA A 343 -6.13 -11.81 7.97
N ALA A 344 -5.91 -11.09 9.07
CA ALA A 344 -4.56 -10.68 9.48
C ALA A 344 -3.66 -11.89 9.77
N GLU A 345 -4.14 -12.84 10.55
CA GLU A 345 -3.39 -14.05 10.90
C GLU A 345 -3.09 -14.92 9.67
N ARG A 346 -4.07 -15.08 8.78
CA ARG A 346 -3.87 -15.85 7.54
C ARG A 346 -2.85 -15.20 6.62
N VAL A 347 -2.87 -13.89 6.48
CA VAL A 347 -1.88 -13.15 5.69
C VAL A 347 -0.49 -13.26 6.31
N VAL A 348 -0.34 -13.07 7.63
CA VAL A 348 0.94 -13.27 8.33
C VAL A 348 1.46 -14.69 8.13
N ALA A 349 0.62 -15.70 8.26
CA ALA A 349 1.00 -17.10 8.06
C ALA A 349 1.42 -17.37 6.60
N ALA A 350 0.73 -16.79 5.62
CA ALA A 350 1.07 -16.94 4.21
C ALA A 350 2.42 -16.28 3.87
N ILE A 351 2.69 -15.09 4.38
CA ILE A 351 3.98 -14.39 4.21
C ILE A 351 5.10 -15.20 4.87
N THR A 352 4.88 -15.70 6.10
CA THR A 352 5.85 -16.54 6.82
C THR A 352 6.20 -17.79 6.03
N ARG A 353 5.21 -18.47 5.49
CA ARG A 353 5.39 -19.65 4.62
C ARG A 353 6.15 -19.28 3.34
N ALA A 354 5.79 -18.17 2.68
CA ALA A 354 6.45 -17.72 1.46
C ALA A 354 7.94 -17.41 1.69
N ILE A 355 8.32 -16.90 2.88
CA ILE A 355 9.71 -16.71 3.25
C ILE A 355 10.40 -18.07 3.43
N GLY A 356 9.76 -19.02 4.12
CA GLY A 356 10.30 -20.39 4.29
C GLY A 356 10.51 -21.13 2.97
N GLU A 357 9.63 -20.88 1.99
CA GLU A 357 9.69 -21.43 0.64
C GLU A 357 10.66 -20.67 -0.30
N GLY A 358 11.24 -19.55 0.14
CA GLY A 358 12.16 -18.72 -0.64
C GLY A 358 11.47 -17.86 -1.72
N ARG A 359 10.14 -17.72 -1.69
CA ARG A 359 9.37 -16.80 -2.56
C ARG A 359 9.50 -15.34 -2.11
N LEU A 360 9.72 -15.12 -0.84
CA LEU A 360 10.08 -13.82 -0.24
C LEU A 360 11.39 -13.98 0.53
N SER A 361 12.19 -12.94 0.61
CA SER A 361 13.38 -12.93 1.46
C SER A 361 13.11 -12.19 2.78
N GLU A 362 13.77 -12.61 3.88
CA GLU A 362 13.73 -11.86 5.14
C GLU A 362 14.21 -10.42 4.96
N SER A 363 15.19 -10.19 4.09
CA SER A 363 15.71 -8.84 3.81
C SER A 363 14.68 -7.91 3.16
N GLN A 364 13.78 -8.43 2.33
CA GLN A 364 12.66 -7.64 1.78
C GLN A 364 11.72 -7.19 2.91
N ILE A 365 11.37 -8.09 3.83
CA ILE A 365 10.51 -7.77 4.98
C ILE A 365 11.19 -6.76 5.92
N ILE A 366 12.45 -6.97 6.26
CA ILE A 366 13.23 -6.05 7.10
C ILE A 366 13.29 -4.66 6.47
N ALA A 367 13.54 -4.58 5.17
CA ALA A 367 13.57 -3.31 4.44
C ALA A 367 12.19 -2.61 4.42
N ALA A 368 11.09 -3.36 4.27
CA ALA A 368 9.74 -2.83 4.35
C ALA A 368 9.42 -2.30 5.76
N VAL A 369 9.71 -3.09 6.80
CA VAL A 369 9.55 -2.68 8.20
C VAL A 369 10.37 -1.43 8.52
N HIS A 370 11.59 -1.32 8.03
CA HIS A 370 12.41 -0.13 8.22
C HIS A 370 11.77 1.13 7.61
N ARG A 371 11.21 1.05 6.39
CA ARG A 371 10.49 2.18 5.78
C ARG A 371 9.24 2.54 6.57
N VAL A 372 8.50 1.55 7.04
CA VAL A 372 7.31 1.74 7.89
C VAL A 372 7.69 2.40 9.22
N ASP A 373 8.80 2.00 9.86
CA ASP A 373 9.29 2.63 11.09
C ASP A 373 9.73 4.08 10.85
N THR A 374 10.40 4.34 9.72
CA THR A 374 10.78 5.71 9.34
C THR A 374 9.54 6.61 9.17
N LEU A 375 8.48 6.10 8.54
CA LEU A 375 7.21 6.83 8.44
C LEU A 375 6.55 7.00 9.81
N ARG A 376 6.52 5.95 10.66
CA ARG A 376 5.94 5.96 11.99
C ARG A 376 6.64 6.95 12.94
N ALA A 377 7.95 7.11 12.83
CA ALA A 377 8.71 8.06 13.63
C ALA A 377 8.26 9.51 13.43
N ARG A 378 7.57 9.82 12.34
CA ARG A 378 6.97 11.14 12.10
C ARG A 378 5.67 11.36 12.89
N LEU A 379 5.04 10.30 13.40
CA LEU A 379 3.89 10.39 14.28
C LEU A 379 4.35 10.89 15.68
N GLY A 380 3.91 12.06 16.10
CA GLY A 380 4.22 12.57 17.44
C GLY A 380 5.50 13.39 17.55
N SER A 381 6.26 13.55 16.49
CA SER A 381 7.36 14.50 16.48
C SER A 381 6.82 15.92 16.44
N GLY A 382 5.91 16.44 17.10
CA GLY A 382 5.42 17.86 17.11
C GLY A 382 6.34 18.90 16.44
N LEU A 383 7.42 18.41 15.86
CA LEU A 383 8.35 19.06 14.97
C LEU A 383 7.70 19.07 13.59
N ALA A 384 7.30 20.27 13.17
CA ALA A 384 7.02 20.57 11.78
C ALA A 384 7.78 19.58 10.85
N PHE A 385 7.08 19.00 9.89
CA PHE A 385 7.64 18.20 8.79
C PHE A 385 8.69 19.06 8.06
N ARG A 386 9.86 19.22 8.69
CA ARG A 386 10.98 19.94 8.09
C ARG A 386 11.74 18.97 7.21
N HIS A 387 12.02 19.40 6.00
CA HIS A 387 12.76 18.75 4.94
C HIS A 387 13.75 17.70 5.47
N PHE A 388 13.61 16.46 4.99
CA PHE A 388 14.67 15.48 5.12
C PHE A 388 15.80 15.87 4.17
N PRO A 389 17.04 15.99 4.63
CA PRO A 389 18.18 15.92 3.73
C PRO A 389 18.23 14.52 3.11
N GLY A 390 18.39 14.46 1.80
CA GLY A 390 18.44 13.26 0.97
C GLY A 390 19.52 12.26 1.34
#